data_93b3842e1c5f2cc48af315770c30a174
#
_entry.id   93b3842e1c5f2cc48af315770c30a174
#
_cell.length_a   1.000
_cell.length_b   1.000
_cell.length_c   1.000
_cell.angle_alpha   90.00
_cell.angle_beta   90.00
_cell.angle_gamma   90.00
#
_symmetry.space_group_name_H-M   'P 1'
#
loop_
_entity.id
_entity.type
_entity.pdbx_description
1 polymer ?
#
loop_
_entity_poly.entity_id
_entity_poly.type
_entity_poly.pdbx_seq_one_letter_code
_entity_poly.pdbx_strand_id
1 'polypeptide(L)'
;MRMKAIFPIISIILLIAGLITIVPVDSQAANATFGATLSYPGTVYSFEYFHLNVTETPGYSNYSTTIYAGAQNVTNMKPITADQKVSEKNGSFEFSLIAPSYAPQTMYVYIQESADYNGVQVKHSQEIEIKVVSPIVFHAQLSDSLPVPIYNLTVLFYLDGQQVGSKYVSSLMPNDTVVVNLTLPSNLVSQGEHSLEITVSNASVFINSNKQSYTTTFYYGTPPNYDWIYYISIGAAIFMGFLFFVATRRKKGMGYIPKWKKAKKK
;
A
#
# COMPACT_ATOMS: atom_id res chain seq x y z
N MET A 1 4.02 82.42 -49.19
CA MET A 1 4.15 82.38 -47.73
C MET A 1 3.32 81.20 -47.18
N ARG A 2 3.84 80.32 -46.27
CA ARG A 2 3.22 79.21 -45.59
C ARG A 2 3.41 77.77 -46.17
N MET A 3 4.58 77.41 -46.64
CA MET A 3 4.95 75.99 -46.83
C MET A 3 5.81 75.41 -45.75
N LYS A 4 6.16 76.15 -44.69
CA LYS A 4 7.07 75.68 -43.62
C LYS A 4 6.42 74.91 -42.44
N ALA A 5 5.07 74.93 -42.37
CA ALA A 5 4.36 74.24 -41.26
C ALA A 5 3.78 72.85 -41.58
N ILE A 6 3.73 72.46 -42.86
CA ILE A 6 3.14 71.21 -43.32
C ILE A 6 4.14 70.05 -43.18
N PHE A 7 5.45 70.30 -43.35
CA PHE A 7 6.49 69.26 -43.26
C PHE A 7 6.64 68.58 -41.88
N PRO A 8 6.60 69.31 -40.74
CA PRO A 8 6.69 68.70 -39.45
C PRO A 8 5.44 67.83 -39.10
N ILE A 9 4.24 68.20 -39.56
CA ILE A 9 3.00 67.53 -39.30
C ILE A 9 2.96 66.17 -40.07
N ILE A 10 3.40 66.14 -41.31
CA ILE A 10 3.53 64.91 -42.13
C ILE A 10 4.56 63.98 -41.54
N SER A 11 5.69 64.49 -41.03
CA SER A 11 6.74 63.71 -40.38
C SER A 11 6.25 63.05 -39.07
N ILE A 12 5.43 63.76 -38.26
CA ILE A 12 4.83 63.23 -37.03
C ILE A 12 3.78 62.18 -37.32
N ILE A 13 2.95 62.32 -38.37
CA ILE A 13 1.96 61.36 -38.79
C ILE A 13 2.65 60.10 -39.33
N LEU A 14 3.74 60.18 -40.08
CA LEU A 14 4.52 59.03 -40.55
C LEU A 14 5.22 58.33 -39.41
N LEU A 15 5.70 59.04 -38.38
CA LEU A 15 6.30 58.44 -37.18
C LEU A 15 5.27 57.72 -36.32
N ILE A 16 4.05 58.24 -36.22
CA ILE A 16 2.95 57.60 -35.48
C ILE A 16 2.43 56.39 -36.27
N ALA A 17 2.33 56.44 -37.60
CA ALA A 17 1.96 55.31 -38.46
C ALA A 17 3.02 54.17 -38.41
N GLY A 18 4.31 54.53 -38.30
CA GLY A 18 5.42 53.57 -38.13
C GLY A 18 5.43 52.92 -36.74
N LEU A 19 4.97 53.63 -35.70
CA LEU A 19 4.86 53.07 -34.34
C LEU A 19 3.63 52.14 -34.16
N ILE A 20 2.58 52.27 -34.99
CA ILE A 20 1.40 51.41 -34.91
C ILE A 20 1.61 50.04 -35.61
N THR A 21 2.65 49.92 -36.46
CA THR A 21 2.92 48.65 -37.18
C THR A 21 3.92 47.73 -36.48
N ILE A 22 4.41 48.11 -35.31
CA ILE A 22 5.17 47.19 -34.45
C ILE A 22 4.39 47.02 -33.14
N VAL A 23 3.17 46.56 -33.23
CA VAL A 23 2.60 45.70 -32.20
C VAL A 23 3.21 44.34 -32.50
N PRO A 24 4.11 43.84 -31.68
CA PRO A 24 4.34 42.40 -31.73
C PRO A 24 2.95 41.84 -31.53
N VAL A 25 2.44 41.11 -32.50
CA VAL A 25 1.44 40.11 -32.26
C VAL A 25 2.20 39.13 -31.34
N ASP A 26 2.17 39.44 -30.03
CA ASP A 26 2.29 38.36 -29.07
C ASP A 26 1.23 37.34 -29.55
N SER A 27 1.70 36.38 -30.33
CA SER A 27 1.05 35.10 -30.36
C SER A 27 1.05 34.71 -28.88
N GLN A 28 -0.02 35.08 -28.16
CA GLN A 28 -0.47 34.27 -27.05
C GLN A 28 -0.72 32.89 -27.71
N ALA A 29 0.39 32.16 -27.88
CA ALA A 29 0.35 30.72 -27.78
C ALA A 29 -0.37 30.56 -26.46
N ALA A 30 -1.67 30.26 -26.53
CA ALA A 30 -2.42 29.83 -25.38
C ALA A 30 -1.47 28.82 -24.71
N ASN A 31 -1.02 29.14 -23.49
CA ASN A 31 -0.22 28.23 -22.69
C ASN A 31 -1.09 27.02 -22.40
N ALA A 32 -1.39 26.24 -23.41
CA ALA A 32 -1.86 24.90 -23.26
C ALA A 32 -0.68 24.16 -22.64
N THR A 33 -0.67 24.08 -21.31
CA THR A 33 0.36 23.39 -20.57
C THR A 33 0.29 21.93 -21.02
N PHE A 34 1.26 21.50 -21.84
CA PHE A 34 1.35 20.09 -22.23
C PHE A 34 1.58 19.26 -20.98
N GLY A 35 0.89 18.15 -20.85
CA GLY A 35 0.97 17.23 -19.73
C GLY A 35 0.03 16.06 -19.94
N ALA A 36 -0.07 15.18 -18.95
CA ALA A 36 -0.97 14.04 -19.01
C ALA A 36 -1.76 13.85 -17.73
N THR A 37 -2.93 13.24 -17.92
CA THR A 37 -3.76 12.67 -16.85
C THR A 37 -3.41 11.20 -16.69
N LEU A 38 -3.17 10.77 -15.44
CA LEU A 38 -2.81 9.41 -15.10
C LEU A 38 -3.96 8.69 -14.41
N SER A 39 -4.14 7.40 -14.75
CA SER A 39 -5.04 6.51 -14.04
C SER A 39 -4.29 5.23 -13.68
N TYR A 40 -4.15 4.97 -12.37
CA TYR A 40 -3.39 3.86 -11.82
C TYR A 40 -3.90 3.49 -10.41
N PRO A 41 -3.65 2.25 -9.93
CA PRO A 41 -3.95 1.88 -8.56
C PRO A 41 -2.96 2.53 -7.58
N GLY A 42 -3.45 3.16 -6.51
CA GLY A 42 -2.59 3.75 -5.47
C GLY A 42 -1.87 2.72 -4.59
N THR A 43 -2.35 1.46 -4.61
CA THR A 43 -1.78 0.33 -3.86
C THR A 43 -1.88 -0.93 -4.71
N VAL A 44 -0.81 -1.72 -4.74
CA VAL A 44 -0.70 -3.00 -5.46
C VAL A 44 -0.06 -4.06 -4.56
N TYR A 45 -0.30 -5.33 -4.86
CA TYR A 45 0.39 -6.42 -4.16
C TYR A 45 1.78 -6.67 -4.77
N SER A 46 2.69 -7.22 -3.97
CA SER A 46 3.97 -7.70 -4.49
C SER A 46 3.75 -8.73 -5.61
N PHE A 47 4.53 -8.62 -6.69
CA PHE A 47 4.41 -9.39 -7.93
C PHE A 47 3.09 -9.22 -8.71
N GLU A 48 2.21 -8.29 -8.33
CA GLU A 48 0.98 -8.03 -9.08
C GLU A 48 1.29 -7.31 -10.39
N TYR A 49 0.60 -7.73 -11.46
CA TYR A 49 0.51 -6.95 -12.69
C TYR A 49 -0.61 -5.95 -12.58
N PHE A 50 -0.33 -4.71 -12.94
CA PHE A 50 -1.32 -3.65 -12.95
C PHE A 50 -1.14 -2.74 -14.18
N HIS A 51 -2.18 -1.96 -14.48
CA HIS A 51 -2.18 -1.06 -15.62
C HIS A 51 -2.01 0.39 -15.18
N LEU A 52 -1.15 1.11 -15.91
CA LEU A 52 -1.01 2.55 -15.86
C LEU A 52 -1.51 3.12 -17.19
N ASN A 53 -2.59 3.89 -17.14
CA ASN A 53 -3.11 4.60 -18.29
C ASN A 53 -2.63 6.05 -18.26
N VAL A 54 -2.02 6.48 -19.35
CA VAL A 54 -1.52 7.84 -19.57
C VAL A 54 -2.35 8.46 -20.68
N THR A 55 -3.00 9.59 -20.42
CA THR A 55 -3.76 10.35 -21.41
C THR A 55 -3.18 11.74 -21.51
N GLU A 56 -2.41 12.01 -22.55
CA GLU A 56 -1.74 13.29 -22.81
C GLU A 56 -2.74 14.35 -23.30
N THR A 57 -2.41 15.60 -23.11
CA THR A 57 -3.23 16.75 -23.53
C THR A 57 -3.50 16.67 -25.04
N PRO A 58 -4.78 16.73 -25.48
CA PRO A 58 -5.11 16.65 -26.90
C PRO A 58 -4.70 17.91 -27.67
N GLY A 59 -4.61 17.81 -29.01
CA GLY A 59 -4.29 18.93 -29.88
C GLY A 59 -2.83 19.00 -30.30
N TYR A 60 -2.04 18.01 -29.99
CA TYR A 60 -0.65 17.82 -30.39
C TYR A 60 -0.55 16.68 -31.44
N SER A 61 0.63 16.43 -31.93
CA SER A 61 0.97 15.31 -32.83
C SER A 61 2.24 14.62 -32.37
N ASN A 62 2.53 13.45 -32.92
CA ASN A 62 3.76 12.70 -32.63
C ASN A 62 3.98 12.48 -31.12
N TYR A 63 2.95 12.02 -30.45
CA TYR A 63 3.00 11.72 -29.02
C TYR A 63 3.99 10.59 -28.72
N SER A 64 4.77 10.76 -27.67
CA SER A 64 5.68 9.73 -27.19
C SER A 64 5.72 9.74 -25.66
N THR A 65 5.34 8.65 -25.04
CA THR A 65 5.42 8.43 -23.59
C THR A 65 6.43 7.35 -23.29
N THR A 66 7.39 7.66 -22.44
CA THR A 66 8.38 6.70 -21.91
C THR A 66 8.19 6.58 -20.41
N ILE A 67 8.14 5.37 -19.89
CA ILE A 67 8.04 5.10 -18.46
C ILE A 67 9.28 4.39 -17.94
N TYR A 68 9.66 4.71 -16.70
CA TYR A 68 10.68 4.03 -15.92
C TYR A 68 10.09 3.71 -14.56
N ALA A 69 10.04 2.43 -14.20
CA ALA A 69 9.45 1.97 -12.96
C ALA A 69 10.47 1.21 -12.11
N GLY A 70 10.50 1.46 -10.81
CA GLY A 70 11.45 0.80 -9.90
C GLY A 70 11.11 1.01 -8.41
N ALA A 71 11.87 0.34 -7.55
CA ALA A 71 11.71 0.40 -6.10
C ALA A 71 12.45 1.58 -5.44
N GLN A 72 13.13 2.43 -6.21
CA GLN A 72 13.87 3.59 -5.73
C GLN A 72 13.44 4.82 -6.51
N ASN A 73 13.56 6.01 -5.91
CA ASN A 73 13.23 7.25 -6.58
C ASN A 73 14.14 7.50 -7.80
N VAL A 74 13.71 8.40 -8.68
CA VAL A 74 14.30 8.69 -9.99
C VAL A 74 15.81 8.94 -9.95
N THR A 75 16.33 9.56 -8.89
CA THR A 75 17.73 9.97 -8.79
C THR A 75 18.71 8.79 -8.77
N ASN A 76 18.28 7.62 -8.27
CA ASN A 76 19.12 6.43 -8.12
C ASN A 76 18.53 5.19 -8.81
N MET A 77 17.56 5.37 -9.70
CA MET A 77 16.76 4.30 -10.24
C MET A 77 17.55 3.44 -11.24
N LYS A 78 17.69 2.15 -10.92
CA LYS A 78 17.76 1.12 -11.96
C LYS A 78 16.32 0.72 -12.26
N PRO A 79 15.76 1.09 -13.42
CA PRO A 79 14.37 0.74 -13.70
C PRO A 79 14.22 -0.78 -13.74
N ILE A 80 13.20 -1.28 -13.04
CA ILE A 80 12.78 -2.68 -13.16
C ILE A 80 12.07 -2.86 -14.51
N THR A 81 11.34 -1.82 -14.92
CA THR A 81 10.65 -1.76 -16.21
C THR A 81 10.95 -0.42 -16.86
N ALA A 82 11.32 -0.46 -18.15
CA ALA A 82 11.36 0.70 -19.02
C ALA A 82 10.59 0.35 -20.30
N ASP A 83 9.60 1.16 -20.66
CA ASP A 83 8.80 0.97 -21.87
C ASP A 83 8.50 2.33 -22.51
N GLN A 84 8.41 2.33 -23.84
CA GLN A 84 8.09 3.54 -24.62
C GLN A 84 6.99 3.23 -25.63
N LYS A 85 5.99 4.10 -25.67
CA LYS A 85 4.92 4.06 -26.65
C LYS A 85 4.85 5.36 -27.43
N VAL A 86 4.56 5.25 -28.73
CA VAL A 86 4.47 6.38 -29.64
C VAL A 86 3.18 6.31 -30.45
N SER A 87 2.61 7.47 -30.78
CA SER A 87 1.43 7.58 -31.63
C SER A 87 1.43 8.92 -32.34
N GLU A 88 1.10 8.94 -33.63
CA GLU A 88 1.03 10.19 -34.41
C GLU A 88 -0.15 11.09 -34.04
N LYS A 89 -1.27 10.50 -33.59
CA LYS A 89 -2.55 11.22 -33.43
C LYS A 89 -3.23 11.05 -32.09
N ASN A 90 -2.89 10.02 -31.35
CA ASN A 90 -3.56 9.68 -30.10
C ASN A 90 -2.56 9.63 -28.93
N GLY A 91 -2.70 10.55 -27.99
CA GLY A 91 -1.89 10.61 -26.78
C GLY A 91 -2.37 9.69 -25.65
N SER A 92 -3.16 8.65 -25.93
CA SER A 92 -3.62 7.70 -24.90
C SER A 92 -2.85 6.39 -24.98
N PHE A 93 -2.17 6.04 -23.90
CA PHE A 93 -1.30 4.87 -23.79
C PHE A 93 -1.63 4.06 -22.53
N GLU A 94 -1.63 2.74 -22.67
CA GLU A 94 -1.75 1.80 -21.56
C GLU A 94 -0.44 1.05 -21.38
N PHE A 95 0.11 1.05 -20.17
CA PHE A 95 1.33 0.34 -19.80
C PHE A 95 1.00 -0.75 -18.79
N SER A 96 1.51 -1.96 -19.01
CA SER A 96 1.44 -3.06 -18.04
C SER A 96 2.72 -3.10 -17.23
N LEU A 97 2.60 -2.90 -15.93
CA LEU A 97 3.70 -2.89 -14.98
C LEU A 97 3.60 -4.08 -14.02
N ILE A 98 4.74 -4.50 -13.49
CA ILE A 98 4.80 -5.49 -12.42
C ILE A 98 5.33 -4.84 -11.15
N ALA A 99 4.64 -5.08 -10.04
CA ALA A 99 5.10 -4.62 -8.73
C ALA A 99 6.35 -5.37 -8.26
N PRO A 100 7.28 -4.72 -7.52
CA PRO A 100 8.45 -5.37 -6.96
C PRO A 100 8.12 -6.58 -6.09
N SER A 101 9.09 -7.51 -5.96
CA SER A 101 8.90 -8.81 -5.30
C SER A 101 8.77 -8.74 -3.78
N TYR A 102 9.25 -7.69 -3.15
CA TYR A 102 9.21 -7.56 -1.70
C TYR A 102 8.42 -6.32 -1.27
N ALA A 103 7.71 -6.48 -0.17
CA ALA A 103 6.87 -5.47 0.46
C ALA A 103 7.06 -5.53 1.99
N PRO A 104 6.71 -4.46 2.74
CA PRO A 104 6.15 -3.21 2.22
C PRO A 104 7.24 -2.28 1.66
N GLN A 105 6.92 -1.59 0.56
CA GLN A 105 7.79 -0.56 -0.02
C GLN A 105 7.00 0.40 -0.91
N THR A 106 7.66 1.45 -1.36
CA THR A 106 7.14 2.34 -2.39
C THR A 106 7.80 2.00 -3.73
N MET A 107 6.99 1.87 -4.76
CA MET A 107 7.40 1.80 -6.15
C MET A 107 7.25 3.18 -6.76
N TYR A 108 8.31 3.67 -7.40
CA TYR A 108 8.30 4.95 -8.10
C TYR A 108 8.16 4.69 -9.60
N VAL A 109 7.31 5.47 -10.26
CA VAL A 109 7.17 5.43 -11.72
C VAL A 109 7.42 6.84 -12.24
N TYR A 110 8.49 6.98 -13.01
CA TYR A 110 8.85 8.22 -13.69
C TYR A 110 8.35 8.15 -15.13
N ILE A 111 7.58 9.17 -15.55
CA ILE A 111 6.92 9.25 -16.83
C ILE A 111 7.47 10.45 -17.57
N GLN A 112 8.01 10.23 -18.75
CA GLN A 112 8.46 11.27 -19.67
C GLN A 112 7.54 11.31 -20.87
N GLU A 113 6.97 12.45 -21.12
CA GLU A 113 6.01 12.70 -22.18
C GLU A 113 6.59 13.72 -23.15
N SER A 114 6.34 13.52 -24.45
CA SER A 114 6.67 14.51 -25.46
C SER A 114 5.69 14.45 -26.61
N ALA A 115 5.43 15.61 -27.22
CA ALA A 115 4.61 15.73 -28.42
C ALA A 115 5.06 16.92 -29.24
N ASP A 116 4.58 17.01 -30.49
CA ASP A 116 4.88 18.13 -31.38
C ASP A 116 3.69 19.10 -31.44
N TYR A 117 3.99 20.38 -31.26
CA TYR A 117 3.05 21.47 -31.45
C TYR A 117 3.61 22.49 -32.45
N ASN A 118 2.95 22.61 -33.60
CA ASN A 118 3.40 23.54 -34.69
C ASN A 118 4.88 23.36 -35.09
N GLY A 119 5.36 22.10 -35.11
CA GLY A 119 6.75 21.78 -35.46
C GLY A 119 7.77 22.00 -34.34
N VAL A 120 7.31 22.30 -33.12
CA VAL A 120 8.15 22.42 -31.91
C VAL A 120 7.84 21.29 -30.96
N GLN A 121 8.88 20.54 -30.56
CA GLN A 121 8.72 19.49 -29.57
C GLN A 121 8.53 20.08 -28.17
N VAL A 122 7.42 19.72 -27.53
CA VAL A 122 7.14 20.01 -26.12
C VAL A 122 7.40 18.78 -25.28
N LYS A 123 7.82 18.95 -24.03
CA LYS A 123 8.13 17.84 -23.11
C LYS A 123 7.53 18.12 -21.73
N HIS A 124 7.09 17.07 -21.10
CA HIS A 124 6.65 17.08 -19.71
C HIS A 124 7.19 15.85 -19.01
N SER A 125 7.37 15.91 -17.71
CA SER A 125 7.72 14.74 -16.90
C SER A 125 7.09 14.81 -15.54
N GLN A 126 6.66 13.66 -15.04
CA GLN A 126 6.05 13.54 -13.72
C GLN A 126 6.47 12.22 -13.06
N GLU A 127 6.42 12.20 -11.74
CA GLU A 127 6.70 11.03 -10.93
C GLU A 127 5.48 10.68 -10.09
N ILE A 128 5.16 9.39 -9.99
CA ILE A 128 4.11 8.88 -9.13
C ILE A 128 4.67 7.83 -8.17
N GLU A 129 4.05 7.76 -6.99
CA GLU A 129 4.36 6.79 -5.95
C GLU A 129 3.21 5.78 -5.84
N ILE A 130 3.54 4.49 -5.87
CA ILE A 130 2.59 3.39 -5.71
C ILE A 130 3.03 2.56 -4.52
N LYS A 131 2.11 2.34 -3.56
CA LYS A 131 2.39 1.51 -2.40
C LYS A 131 2.36 0.03 -2.78
N VAL A 132 3.46 -0.67 -2.50
CA VAL A 132 3.54 -2.13 -2.66
C VAL A 132 3.35 -2.79 -1.31
N VAL A 133 2.36 -3.65 -1.20
CA VAL A 133 1.96 -4.30 0.06
C VAL A 133 1.96 -5.82 -0.09
N SER A 134 2.22 -6.52 1.02
CA SER A 134 2.08 -7.97 1.03
C SER A 134 0.60 -8.36 1.09
N PRO A 135 0.15 -9.37 0.35
CA PRO A 135 -1.19 -9.89 0.49
C PRO A 135 -1.32 -10.72 1.78
N ILE A 136 -2.44 -10.54 2.50
CA ILE A 136 -2.89 -11.44 3.56
C ILE A 136 -4.01 -12.26 2.97
N VAL A 137 -3.85 -13.59 2.91
CA VAL A 137 -4.84 -14.48 2.31
C VAL A 137 -5.53 -15.31 3.39
N PHE A 138 -6.82 -15.14 3.52
CA PHE A 138 -7.67 -15.97 4.37
C PHE A 138 -8.29 -17.09 3.54
N HIS A 139 -8.23 -18.32 4.05
CA HIS A 139 -8.80 -19.50 3.41
C HIS A 139 -9.98 -20.00 4.22
N ALA A 140 -11.11 -20.27 3.56
CA ALA A 140 -12.26 -20.94 4.13
C ALA A 140 -12.58 -22.19 3.31
N GLN A 141 -12.61 -23.32 3.97
CA GLN A 141 -13.04 -24.58 3.37
C GLN A 141 -14.53 -24.80 3.66
N LEU A 142 -15.33 -24.83 2.63
CA LEU A 142 -16.77 -25.08 2.71
C LEU A 142 -17.06 -26.53 2.38
N SER A 143 -17.93 -27.16 3.17
CA SER A 143 -18.46 -28.50 2.89
C SER A 143 -19.96 -28.57 3.16
N ASP A 144 -20.67 -29.40 2.44
CA ASP A 144 -22.10 -29.58 2.57
C ASP A 144 -22.41 -30.82 3.41
N SER A 145 -23.44 -30.73 4.27
CA SER A 145 -23.98 -31.84 5.03
C SER A 145 -25.26 -32.43 4.43
N LEU A 146 -25.79 -31.85 3.36
CA LEU A 146 -27.01 -32.26 2.70
C LEU A 146 -26.73 -33.20 1.52
N PRO A 147 -27.67 -34.13 1.18
CA PRO A 147 -27.55 -34.95 -0.02
C PRO A 147 -27.96 -34.22 -1.32
N VAL A 148 -28.22 -32.92 -1.26
CA VAL A 148 -28.67 -32.10 -2.40
C VAL A 148 -27.76 -30.91 -2.58
N PRO A 149 -27.53 -30.42 -3.82
CA PRO A 149 -26.67 -29.26 -4.07
C PRO A 149 -27.22 -28.01 -3.42
N ILE A 150 -26.32 -27.17 -2.89
CA ILE A 150 -26.62 -25.83 -2.38
C ILE A 150 -26.14 -24.80 -3.40
N TYR A 151 -27.00 -23.84 -3.74
CA TYR A 151 -26.72 -22.80 -4.72
C TYR A 151 -26.70 -21.43 -4.08
N ASN A 152 -26.03 -20.48 -4.74
CA ASN A 152 -26.05 -19.04 -4.39
C ASN A 152 -25.57 -18.75 -2.96
N LEU A 153 -24.44 -19.34 -2.57
CA LEU A 153 -23.84 -19.11 -1.26
C LEU A 153 -23.04 -17.80 -1.23
N THR A 154 -23.23 -17.04 -0.19
CA THR A 154 -22.36 -15.90 0.12
C THR A 154 -21.58 -16.20 1.38
N VAL A 155 -20.25 -16.13 1.27
CA VAL A 155 -19.30 -16.23 2.38
C VAL A 155 -18.89 -14.84 2.78
N LEU A 156 -19.08 -14.48 4.04
CA LEU A 156 -18.73 -13.18 4.61
C LEU A 156 -17.53 -13.35 5.52
N PHE A 157 -16.60 -12.43 5.41
CA PHE A 157 -15.38 -12.39 6.23
C PHE A 157 -15.42 -11.13 7.10
N TYR A 158 -15.24 -11.31 8.41
CA TYR A 158 -15.17 -10.24 9.38
C TYR A 158 -13.80 -10.27 10.06
N LEU A 159 -13.18 -9.11 10.17
CA LEU A 159 -11.95 -8.90 10.91
C LEU A 159 -12.27 -7.96 12.07
N ASP A 160 -12.02 -8.41 13.30
CA ASP A 160 -12.33 -7.66 14.53
C ASP A 160 -13.78 -7.15 14.58
N GLY A 161 -14.72 -7.98 14.07
CA GLY A 161 -16.13 -7.66 14.00
C GLY A 161 -16.56 -6.75 12.84
N GLN A 162 -15.63 -6.28 12.01
CA GLN A 162 -15.93 -5.50 10.81
C GLN A 162 -15.89 -6.36 9.56
N GLN A 163 -16.89 -6.25 8.69
CA GLN A 163 -16.89 -6.96 7.43
C GLN A 163 -15.80 -6.41 6.49
N VAL A 164 -14.83 -7.26 6.16
CA VAL A 164 -13.70 -6.92 5.30
C VAL A 164 -13.83 -7.47 3.89
N GLY A 165 -14.78 -8.37 3.64
CA GLY A 165 -15.04 -8.87 2.30
C GLY A 165 -16.12 -9.92 2.25
N SER A 166 -16.48 -10.27 1.00
CA SER A 166 -17.40 -11.36 0.71
C SER A 166 -16.96 -12.11 -0.53
N LYS A 167 -17.33 -13.39 -0.61
CA LYS A 167 -17.13 -14.22 -1.79
C LYS A 167 -18.40 -14.96 -2.12
N TYR A 168 -18.70 -15.02 -3.40
CA TYR A 168 -19.83 -15.74 -3.94
C TYR A 168 -19.39 -17.12 -4.43
N VAL A 169 -20.14 -18.16 -4.04
CA VAL A 169 -19.99 -19.55 -4.49
C VAL A 169 -21.28 -19.93 -5.20
N SER A 170 -21.19 -20.19 -6.49
CA SER A 170 -22.37 -20.48 -7.34
C SER A 170 -23.06 -21.76 -6.94
N SER A 171 -22.29 -22.79 -6.58
CA SER A 171 -22.82 -24.08 -6.14
C SER A 171 -21.83 -24.82 -5.25
N LEU A 172 -22.35 -25.59 -4.30
CA LEU A 172 -21.64 -26.58 -3.49
C LEU A 172 -22.36 -27.92 -3.65
N MET A 173 -21.69 -28.88 -4.24
CA MET A 173 -22.28 -30.21 -4.48
C MET A 173 -22.23 -31.10 -3.23
N PRO A 174 -23.11 -32.07 -3.10
CA PRO A 174 -23.10 -33.01 -1.98
C PRO A 174 -21.74 -33.72 -1.84
N ASN A 175 -21.23 -33.81 -0.63
CA ASN A 175 -19.91 -34.38 -0.31
C ASN A 175 -18.72 -33.73 -1.01
N ASP A 176 -18.92 -32.56 -1.63
CA ASP A 176 -17.84 -31.78 -2.22
C ASP A 176 -17.28 -30.77 -1.22
N THR A 177 -16.09 -30.29 -1.52
CA THR A 177 -15.40 -29.28 -0.72
C THR A 177 -14.90 -28.16 -1.61
N VAL A 178 -15.31 -26.93 -1.29
CA VAL A 178 -14.88 -25.73 -2.02
C VAL A 178 -14.03 -24.87 -1.12
N VAL A 179 -12.85 -24.46 -1.61
CA VAL A 179 -11.99 -23.51 -0.92
C VAL A 179 -12.27 -22.11 -1.44
N VAL A 180 -12.57 -21.21 -0.51
CA VAL A 180 -12.84 -19.81 -0.78
C VAL A 180 -11.71 -18.97 -0.19
N ASN A 181 -11.10 -18.10 -1.00
CA ASN A 181 -9.99 -17.26 -0.60
C ASN A 181 -10.40 -15.80 -0.62
N LEU A 182 -10.09 -15.09 0.47
CA LEU A 182 -10.14 -13.61 0.54
C LEU A 182 -8.73 -13.08 0.67
N THR A 183 -8.34 -12.19 -0.23
CA THR A 183 -7.07 -11.49 -0.19
C THR A 183 -7.28 -10.05 0.28
N LEU A 184 -6.56 -9.65 1.33
CA LEU A 184 -6.57 -8.29 1.85
C LEU A 184 -5.17 -7.68 1.74
N PRO A 185 -5.06 -6.36 1.45
CA PRO A 185 -3.80 -5.65 1.54
C PRO A 185 -3.35 -5.53 3.00
N SER A 186 -2.08 -5.81 3.24
CA SER A 186 -1.50 -5.82 4.60
C SER A 186 -1.62 -4.46 5.34
N ASN A 187 -1.71 -3.36 4.61
CA ASN A 187 -1.87 -2.03 5.19
C ASN A 187 -3.26 -1.78 5.81
N LEU A 188 -4.24 -2.65 5.57
CA LEU A 188 -5.55 -2.60 6.21
C LEU A 188 -5.60 -3.35 7.54
N VAL A 189 -4.54 -4.11 7.87
CA VAL A 189 -4.47 -4.90 9.10
C VAL A 189 -3.38 -4.29 9.98
N SER A 190 -3.73 -3.83 11.17
CA SER A 190 -2.77 -3.29 12.13
C SER A 190 -1.86 -4.39 12.69
N GLN A 191 -0.74 -4.02 13.31
CA GLN A 191 0.05 -5.01 14.03
C GLN A 191 -0.66 -5.41 15.33
N GLY A 192 -0.72 -6.70 15.60
CA GLY A 192 -1.33 -7.20 16.82
C GLY A 192 -2.10 -8.50 16.64
N GLU A 193 -2.86 -8.86 17.66
CA GLU A 193 -3.80 -9.98 17.64
C GLU A 193 -5.12 -9.53 17.02
N HIS A 194 -5.64 -10.33 16.10
CA HIS A 194 -6.87 -10.10 15.36
C HIS A 194 -7.80 -11.30 15.45
N SER A 195 -9.10 -11.04 15.44
CA SER A 195 -10.14 -12.06 15.36
C SER A 195 -10.68 -12.11 13.93
N LEU A 196 -10.57 -13.27 13.28
CA LEU A 196 -11.18 -13.55 11.99
C LEU A 196 -12.44 -14.39 12.21
N GLU A 197 -13.58 -13.87 11.78
CA GLU A 197 -14.84 -14.60 11.74
C GLU A 197 -15.27 -14.77 10.27
N ILE A 198 -15.64 -16.00 9.91
CA ILE A 198 -16.14 -16.35 8.58
C ILE A 198 -17.54 -16.92 8.76
N THR A 199 -18.51 -16.39 8.04
CA THR A 199 -19.90 -16.81 8.11
C THR A 199 -20.46 -17.14 6.73
N VAL A 200 -21.44 -18.03 6.68
CA VAL A 200 -22.20 -18.35 5.46
C VAL A 200 -23.68 -18.16 5.69
N SER A 201 -24.40 -17.80 4.65
CA SER A 201 -25.85 -17.54 4.69
C SER A 201 -26.70 -18.78 4.85
N ASN A 202 -26.14 -20.00 4.74
CA ASN A 202 -26.87 -21.26 4.80
C ASN A 202 -26.47 -22.14 6.00
N ALA A 203 -27.46 -22.52 6.80
CA ALA A 203 -27.26 -23.31 8.03
C ALA A 203 -26.72 -24.72 7.84
N SER A 204 -26.81 -25.25 6.63
CA SER A 204 -26.39 -26.62 6.30
C SER A 204 -24.94 -26.70 5.82
N VAL A 205 -24.28 -25.56 5.65
CA VAL A 205 -22.87 -25.47 5.24
C VAL A 205 -21.96 -25.44 6.45
N PHE A 206 -20.89 -26.22 6.38
CA PHE A 206 -19.80 -26.21 7.35
C PHE A 206 -18.64 -25.36 6.81
N ILE A 207 -18.06 -24.55 7.68
CA ILE A 207 -16.83 -23.80 7.41
C ILE A 207 -15.73 -24.39 8.29
N ASN A 208 -14.65 -24.90 7.69
CA ASN A 208 -13.55 -25.54 8.42
C ASN A 208 -14.06 -26.55 9.49
N SER A 209 -15.07 -27.35 9.13
CA SER A 209 -15.76 -28.32 10.00
C SER A 209 -16.67 -27.72 11.09
N ASN A 210 -16.88 -26.41 11.13
CA ASN A 210 -17.83 -25.75 12.04
C ASN A 210 -19.10 -25.31 11.30
N LYS A 211 -20.26 -25.43 11.96
CA LYS A 211 -21.54 -25.01 11.35
C LYS A 211 -21.65 -23.50 11.23
N GLN A 212 -22.03 -23.01 10.05
CA GLN A 212 -22.42 -21.63 9.72
C GLN A 212 -21.36 -20.56 9.97
N SER A 213 -20.56 -20.70 11.01
CA SER A 213 -19.51 -19.73 11.35
C SER A 213 -18.26 -20.42 11.85
N TYR A 214 -17.15 -19.81 11.57
CA TYR A 214 -15.83 -20.19 12.05
C TYR A 214 -15.13 -18.95 12.55
N THR A 215 -14.69 -18.99 13.81
CA THR A 215 -13.92 -17.89 14.42
C THR A 215 -12.56 -18.41 14.81
N THR A 216 -11.52 -17.65 14.47
CA THR A 216 -10.13 -17.93 14.86
C THR A 216 -9.41 -16.62 15.16
N THR A 217 -8.35 -16.70 15.96
CA THR A 217 -7.46 -15.58 16.19
C THR A 217 -6.13 -15.82 15.47
N PHE A 218 -5.53 -14.75 14.98
CA PHE A 218 -4.19 -14.78 14.40
C PHE A 218 -3.43 -13.51 14.81
N TYR A 219 -2.10 -13.58 14.76
CA TYR A 219 -1.25 -12.44 15.04
C TYR A 219 -0.64 -11.94 13.72
N TYR A 220 -0.79 -10.63 13.47
CA TYR A 220 -0.17 -9.98 12.34
C TYR A 220 1.00 -9.11 12.79
N GLY A 221 2.16 -9.26 12.13
CA GLY A 221 3.39 -8.54 12.46
C GLY A 221 4.31 -9.30 13.40
N THR A 222 5.15 -8.56 14.13
CA THR A 222 6.10 -9.16 15.07
C THR A 222 5.39 -9.54 16.36
N PRO A 223 5.37 -10.82 16.75
CA PRO A 223 4.73 -11.22 17.99
C PRO A 223 5.44 -10.57 19.19
N PRO A 224 4.73 -10.29 20.29
CA PRO A 224 5.31 -9.72 21.47
C PRO A 224 6.41 -10.63 22.00
N ASN A 225 7.55 -10.04 22.33
CA ASN A 225 8.66 -10.75 22.92
C ASN A 225 8.38 -11.01 24.41
N TYR A 226 8.25 -12.29 24.78
CA TYR A 226 8.03 -12.74 26.16
C TYR A 226 9.33 -13.18 26.87
N ASP A 227 10.51 -12.98 26.29
CA ASP A 227 11.78 -13.40 26.87
C ASP A 227 12.03 -12.76 28.24
N TRP A 228 11.49 -11.56 28.49
CA TRP A 228 11.56 -10.89 29.77
C TRP A 228 10.93 -11.70 30.92
N ILE A 229 9.87 -12.50 30.63
CA ILE A 229 9.22 -13.38 31.64
C ILE A 229 10.22 -14.46 32.12
N TYR A 230 10.98 -15.01 31.15
CA TYR A 230 12.02 -15.98 31.46
C TYR A 230 13.09 -15.39 32.39
N TYR A 231 13.57 -14.18 32.11
CA TYR A 231 14.59 -13.50 32.97
C TYR A 231 14.03 -13.15 34.34
N ILE A 232 12.78 -12.70 34.45
CA ILE A 232 12.13 -12.46 35.75
C ILE A 232 11.97 -13.76 36.52
N SER A 233 11.59 -14.86 35.89
CA SER A 233 11.40 -16.16 36.51
C SER A 233 12.72 -16.70 37.09
N ILE A 234 13.81 -16.58 36.33
CA ILE A 234 15.16 -16.94 36.84
C ILE A 234 15.57 -16.05 38.02
N GLY A 235 15.37 -14.72 37.91
CA GLY A 235 15.66 -13.80 38.99
C GLY A 235 14.90 -14.11 40.30
N ALA A 236 13.60 -14.43 40.15
CA ALA A 236 12.77 -14.84 41.28
C ALA A 236 13.23 -16.17 41.92
N ALA A 237 13.62 -17.15 41.11
CA ALA A 237 14.14 -18.42 41.59
C ALA A 237 15.47 -18.24 42.39
N ILE A 238 16.38 -17.43 41.86
CA ILE A 238 17.65 -17.10 42.53
C ILE A 238 17.38 -16.37 43.87
N PHE A 239 16.46 -15.40 43.86
CA PHE A 239 16.09 -14.64 45.06
C PHE A 239 15.45 -15.55 46.13
N MET A 240 14.56 -16.45 45.76
CA MET A 240 13.96 -17.44 46.65
C MET A 240 15.02 -18.39 47.21
N GLY A 241 15.96 -18.85 46.40
CA GLY A 241 17.09 -19.68 46.85
C GLY A 241 17.97 -18.94 47.84
N PHE A 242 18.25 -17.67 47.63
CA PHE A 242 18.99 -16.82 48.56
C PHE A 242 18.26 -16.66 49.91
N LEU A 243 16.97 -16.37 49.87
CA LEU A 243 16.16 -16.27 51.12
C LEU A 243 16.15 -17.58 51.88
N PHE A 244 16.00 -18.70 51.20
CA PHE A 244 16.08 -20.03 51.83
C PHE A 244 17.46 -20.28 52.48
N PHE A 245 18.54 -19.93 51.81
CA PHE A 245 19.90 -20.04 52.33
C PHE A 245 20.12 -19.18 53.58
N VAL A 246 19.67 -17.92 53.58
CA VAL A 246 19.73 -17.02 54.73
C VAL A 246 18.93 -17.56 55.92
N ALA A 247 17.69 -18.04 55.64
CA ALA A 247 16.80 -18.60 56.65
C ALA A 247 17.39 -19.87 57.32
N THR A 248 18.02 -20.74 56.51
CA THR A 248 18.64 -21.96 57.04
C THR A 248 19.91 -21.70 57.82
N ARG A 249 20.73 -20.69 57.43
CA ARG A 249 21.89 -20.28 58.20
C ARG A 249 21.54 -19.67 59.56
N ARG A 250 20.46 -18.87 59.65
CA ARG A 250 20.01 -18.29 60.90
C ARG A 250 19.61 -19.33 61.95
N LYS A 251 19.06 -20.48 61.53
CA LYS A 251 18.69 -21.57 62.45
C LYS A 251 19.87 -22.28 63.10
N LYS A 252 21.10 -22.30 62.50
CA LYS A 252 22.28 -22.92 63.08
C LYS A 252 22.95 -22.09 64.14
N GLY A 253 22.67 -20.80 64.31
CA GLY A 253 23.29 -19.90 65.27
C GLY A 253 22.55 -19.73 66.63
N MET A 254 21.28 -20.13 66.70
CA MET A 254 20.48 -20.08 67.91
C MET A 254 20.28 -21.48 68.48
N GLY A 255 21.38 -22.07 68.97
CA GLY A 255 21.23 -23.16 69.92
C GLY A 255 20.60 -22.62 71.19
N TYR A 256 19.26 -22.76 71.30
CA TYR A 256 18.56 -22.51 72.55
C TYR A 256 19.13 -23.49 73.59
N ILE A 257 20.07 -22.99 74.42
CA ILE A 257 20.55 -23.72 75.58
C ILE A 257 19.47 -23.59 76.64
N PRO A 258 18.75 -24.67 76.98
CA PRO A 258 17.66 -24.59 77.95
C PRO A 258 18.26 -24.14 79.32
N LYS A 259 17.61 -23.14 79.96
CA LYS A 259 18.06 -22.53 81.25
C LYS A 259 18.32 -23.54 82.37
N TRP A 260 17.72 -24.74 82.32
CA TRP A 260 17.91 -25.78 83.32
C TRP A 260 19.30 -26.45 83.28
N LYS A 261 20.06 -26.36 82.23
CA LYS A 261 21.43 -26.86 82.18
C LYS A 261 22.45 -25.92 82.80
N LYS A 262 22.08 -24.68 83.18
CA LYS A 262 22.97 -23.73 83.85
C LYS A 262 23.04 -23.89 85.43
N ALA A 263 22.16 -24.72 85.97
CA ALA A 263 22.05 -24.82 87.47
C ALA A 263 22.83 -25.96 88.11
N LYS A 264 23.72 -26.67 87.41
CA LYS A 264 24.63 -27.72 88.03
C LYS A 264 26.09 -27.39 87.77
N LYS A 265 26.57 -26.37 88.47
CA LYS A 265 28.00 -26.25 88.87
C LYS A 265 27.97 -25.57 90.24
N LYS A 266 27.97 -26.39 91.30
CA LYS A 266 28.55 -26.17 92.62
C LYS A 266 29.50 -27.31 92.84
#